data_29a6b1179da6141a6b8f77e2067cfa15
#
_entry.id   29a6b1179da6141a6b8f77e2067cfa15
#
_cell.length_a   1.000
_cell.length_b   1.000
_cell.length_c   1.000
_cell.angle_alpha   90.00
_cell.angle_beta   90.00
_cell.angle_gamma   90.00
#
_symmetry.space_group_name_H-M   'P 1'
#
loop_
_entity.id
_entity.type
_entity.pdbx_description
1 polymer ?
#
loop_
_entity_poly.entity_id
_entity_poly.type
_entity_poly.pdbx_seq_one_letter_code
_entity_poly.pdbx_strand_id
1 'polypeptide(L)'
;WYTSIHPDKGQYNFNDIIKAYEKNPHIKEMMLTGGSPSMHGKLVNELTHFANEHNIFITMENEGSHFLPTDYPINLLSISPKFSNSVPVLGVATPQGKITDERMIKQHNKFRLNYEAMKKSIAYHSNYHLKPVWDGKDKGALKEIMECIETLEAPQDKVWFMPAGDSRESLFKSYPVLFDWVRDNGYRMTWRPHIIAFEDQREV
;
A
#
# COMPACT_ATOMS: atom_id res chain seq x y z
N TRP A 1 -3.41 -7.14 -4.66
CA TRP A 1 -3.76 -7.87 -5.85
C TRP A 1 -4.75 -8.98 -5.59
N TYR A 2 -4.52 -9.72 -4.56
CA TYR A 2 -5.34 -10.87 -4.18
C TYR A 2 -6.81 -10.53 -4.00
N THR A 3 -7.11 -9.39 -3.44
CA THR A 3 -8.48 -8.94 -3.17
C THR A 3 -9.24 -8.51 -4.42
N SER A 4 -8.56 -8.25 -5.54
CA SER A 4 -9.21 -7.77 -6.77
C SER A 4 -9.81 -8.88 -7.63
N ILE A 5 -9.40 -10.16 -7.46
CA ILE A 5 -9.96 -11.29 -8.21
C ILE A 5 -11.29 -11.74 -7.59
N HIS A 6 -11.30 -11.91 -6.29
CA HIS A 6 -12.48 -12.28 -5.49
C HIS A 6 -12.46 -11.47 -4.19
N PRO A 7 -12.94 -10.22 -4.22
CA PRO A 7 -12.95 -9.40 -3.02
C PRO A 7 -13.93 -10.01 -2.01
N ASP A 8 -13.42 -10.31 -0.83
CA ASP A 8 -14.28 -10.70 0.28
C ASP A 8 -15.18 -9.52 0.63
N LYS A 9 -16.47 -9.79 0.84
CA LYS A 9 -17.38 -8.74 1.32
C LYS A 9 -17.02 -8.44 2.77
N GLY A 10 -16.78 -7.18 3.08
CA GLY A 10 -16.54 -6.74 4.44
C GLY A 10 -17.65 -7.18 5.38
N GLN A 11 -17.27 -7.74 6.52
CA GLN A 11 -18.18 -8.20 7.55
C GLN A 11 -18.42 -7.14 8.63
N TYR A 12 -17.57 -6.10 8.67
CA TYR A 12 -17.58 -5.07 9.70
C TYR A 12 -18.09 -3.74 9.12
N ASN A 13 -18.81 -3.01 9.96
CA ASN A 13 -19.26 -1.65 9.65
C ASN A 13 -18.60 -0.64 10.59
N PHE A 14 -18.86 0.65 10.35
CA PHE A 14 -18.31 1.73 11.16
C PHE A 14 -18.54 1.51 12.67
N ASN A 15 -19.74 1.14 13.09
CA ASN A 15 -20.06 0.94 14.52
C ASN A 15 -19.24 -0.19 15.17
N ASP A 16 -18.92 -1.23 14.43
CA ASP A 16 -18.11 -2.34 14.96
C ASP A 16 -16.66 -1.89 15.19
N ILE A 17 -16.13 -1.05 14.30
CA ILE A 17 -14.81 -0.43 14.46
C ILE A 17 -14.80 0.45 15.71
N ILE A 18 -15.79 1.34 15.86
CA ILE A 18 -15.91 2.23 17.02
C ILE A 18 -15.91 1.44 18.32
N LYS A 19 -16.78 0.42 18.44
CA LYS A 19 -16.84 -0.44 19.63
C LYS A 19 -15.50 -1.10 19.96
N ALA A 20 -14.71 -1.47 18.95
CA ALA A 20 -13.39 -2.04 19.19
C ALA A 20 -12.45 -1.04 19.85
N TYR A 21 -12.47 0.24 19.44
CA TYR A 21 -11.68 1.32 20.06
C TYR A 21 -12.22 1.70 21.45
N GLU A 22 -13.53 1.80 21.63
CA GLU A 22 -14.14 2.07 22.94
C GLU A 22 -13.75 1.01 23.97
N LYS A 23 -13.73 -0.27 23.56
CA LYS A 23 -13.27 -1.38 24.40
C LYS A 23 -11.78 -1.32 24.73
N ASN A 24 -10.98 -0.68 23.88
CA ASN A 24 -9.52 -0.59 24.01
C ASN A 24 -9.04 0.88 23.94
N PRO A 25 -9.38 1.72 24.90
CA PRO A 25 -9.17 3.18 24.83
C PRO A 25 -7.69 3.60 24.84
N HIS A 26 -6.77 2.70 25.16
CA HIS A 26 -5.34 2.88 25.09
C HIS A 26 -4.76 2.77 23.68
N ILE A 27 -5.50 2.19 22.72
CA ILE A 27 -5.09 2.15 21.32
C ILE A 27 -5.33 3.52 20.70
N LYS A 28 -4.25 4.14 20.23
CA LYS A 28 -4.25 5.48 19.63
C LYS A 28 -3.75 5.50 18.18
N GLU A 29 -3.71 4.36 17.54
CA GLU A 29 -3.36 4.23 16.13
C GLU A 29 -4.41 3.44 15.37
N MET A 30 -4.71 3.89 14.15
CA MET A 30 -5.61 3.23 13.21
C MET A 30 -4.92 3.11 11.87
N MET A 31 -4.85 1.90 11.33
CA MET A 31 -4.32 1.66 9.99
C MET A 31 -5.45 1.28 9.04
N LEU A 32 -5.68 2.12 8.05
CA LEU A 32 -6.60 1.84 6.95
C LEU A 32 -5.81 1.16 5.83
N THR A 33 -6.06 -0.12 5.62
CA THR A 33 -5.33 -0.95 4.65
C THR A 33 -6.25 -1.98 4.00
N GLY A 34 -5.71 -2.73 3.05
CA GLY A 34 -6.44 -3.77 2.33
C GLY A 34 -7.27 -3.21 1.16
N GLY A 35 -7.17 -3.85 -0.01
CA GLY A 35 -7.76 -3.29 -1.23
C GLY A 35 -7.24 -1.90 -1.56
N SER A 36 -8.14 -0.95 -1.73
CA SER A 36 -7.84 0.47 -1.91
C SER A 36 -8.77 1.30 -1.01
N PRO A 37 -8.31 1.78 0.15
CA PRO A 37 -9.13 2.59 1.05
C PRO A 37 -9.72 3.83 0.38
N SER A 38 -9.03 4.42 -0.59
CA SER A 38 -9.52 5.58 -1.37
C SER A 38 -10.81 5.31 -2.16
N MET A 39 -11.18 4.06 -2.38
CA MET A 39 -12.44 3.66 -3.00
C MET A 39 -13.63 3.68 -2.03
N HIS A 40 -13.38 3.81 -0.74
CA HIS A 40 -14.38 3.77 0.32
C HIS A 40 -14.54 5.12 1.03
N GLY A 41 -14.62 6.20 0.23
CA GLY A 41 -14.54 7.58 0.71
C GLY A 41 -15.46 7.92 1.87
N LYS A 42 -16.72 7.45 1.85
CA LYS A 42 -17.66 7.70 2.95
C LYS A 42 -17.14 7.12 4.27
N LEU A 43 -16.77 5.83 4.28
CA LEU A 43 -16.27 5.16 5.47
C LEU A 43 -14.96 5.79 5.97
N VAL A 44 -14.03 6.06 5.05
CA VAL A 44 -12.75 6.71 5.42
C VAL A 44 -13.01 8.06 6.05
N ASN A 45 -13.92 8.86 5.50
CA ASN A 45 -14.24 10.17 6.06
C ASN A 45 -14.88 10.06 7.47
N GLU A 46 -15.82 9.16 7.67
CA GLU A 46 -16.40 8.87 9.00
C GLU A 46 -15.32 8.46 10.02
N LEU A 47 -14.34 7.64 9.58
CA LEU A 47 -13.22 7.23 10.44
C LEU A 47 -12.25 8.39 10.74
N THR A 48 -12.05 9.34 9.82
CA THR A 48 -11.22 10.52 10.13
C THR A 48 -11.89 11.45 11.15
N HIS A 49 -13.21 11.60 11.12
CA HIS A 49 -13.96 12.32 12.16
C HIS A 49 -13.77 11.68 13.53
N PHE A 50 -14.05 10.37 13.63
CA PHE A 50 -13.88 9.62 14.86
C PHE A 50 -12.45 9.72 15.41
N ALA A 51 -11.46 9.57 14.54
CA ALA A 51 -10.06 9.63 14.93
C ALA A 51 -9.67 11.02 15.45
N ASN A 52 -10.14 12.08 14.81
CA ASN A 52 -9.90 13.46 15.26
C ASN A 52 -10.52 13.72 16.64
N GLU A 53 -11.76 13.28 16.91
CA GLU A 53 -12.44 13.43 18.18
C GLU A 53 -11.75 12.68 19.32
N HIS A 54 -11.11 11.54 19.04
CA HIS A 54 -10.51 10.66 20.03
C HIS A 54 -8.98 10.70 20.08
N ASN A 55 -8.35 11.63 19.33
CA ASN A 55 -6.89 11.76 19.20
C ASN A 55 -6.23 10.44 18.78
N ILE A 56 -6.79 9.81 17.75
CA ILE A 56 -6.26 8.59 17.12
C ILE A 56 -5.45 8.99 15.90
N PHE A 57 -4.22 8.47 15.80
CA PHE A 57 -3.36 8.65 14.65
C PHE A 57 -3.80 7.72 13.51
N ILE A 58 -4.12 8.28 12.34
CA ILE A 58 -4.50 7.49 11.17
C ILE A 58 -3.33 7.35 10.19
N THR A 59 -2.99 6.11 9.87
CA THR A 59 -2.19 5.76 8.70
C THR A 59 -3.10 5.18 7.62
N MET A 60 -3.02 5.68 6.38
CA MET A 60 -3.72 5.08 5.24
C MET A 60 -2.72 4.50 4.25
N GLU A 61 -2.79 3.19 4.01
CA GLU A 61 -2.06 2.52 2.93
C GLU A 61 -2.87 2.54 1.65
N ASN A 62 -2.33 3.15 0.60
CA ASN A 62 -2.99 3.32 -0.70
C ASN A 62 -2.01 3.00 -1.84
N GLU A 63 -2.49 2.47 -2.94
CA GLU A 63 -1.69 2.23 -4.14
C GLU A 63 -1.51 3.47 -5.02
N GLY A 64 -2.20 4.58 -4.72
CA GLY A 64 -2.06 5.85 -5.44
C GLY A 64 -2.92 5.99 -6.70
N SER A 65 -3.86 5.07 -6.96
CA SER A 65 -4.71 5.12 -8.16
C SER A 65 -5.78 6.20 -8.10
N HIS A 66 -6.20 6.59 -6.89
CA HIS A 66 -7.27 7.57 -6.66
C HIS A 66 -6.89 8.55 -5.57
N PHE A 67 -7.23 9.83 -5.80
CA PHE A 67 -7.19 10.85 -4.76
C PHE A 67 -8.51 10.86 -3.98
N LEU A 68 -8.41 10.86 -2.66
CA LEU A 68 -9.55 10.96 -1.75
C LEU A 68 -9.36 12.16 -0.81
N PRO A 69 -10.11 13.26 -1.00
CA PRO A 69 -10.18 14.30 0.01
C PRO A 69 -10.99 13.81 1.23
N THR A 70 -10.58 14.23 2.42
CA THR A 70 -11.24 13.93 3.69
C THR A 70 -11.41 15.21 4.50
N ASP A 71 -12.39 15.29 5.38
CA ASP A 71 -12.63 16.50 6.19
C ASP A 71 -11.50 16.76 7.19
N TYR A 72 -10.87 15.68 7.69
CA TYR A 72 -9.65 15.72 8.50
C TYR A 72 -8.51 15.02 7.77
N PRO A 73 -7.28 15.59 7.81
CA PRO A 73 -6.16 14.99 7.09
C PRO A 73 -5.77 13.64 7.69
N ILE A 74 -5.35 12.73 6.82
CA ILE A 74 -4.68 11.49 7.22
C ILE A 74 -3.32 11.87 7.82
N ASN A 75 -3.01 11.34 9.01
CA ASN A 75 -1.77 11.68 9.71
C ASN A 75 -0.52 11.14 8.99
N LEU A 76 -0.62 9.97 8.36
CA LEU A 76 0.41 9.41 7.49
C LEU A 76 -0.22 8.72 6.26
N LEU A 77 0.08 9.23 5.08
CA LEU A 77 -0.30 8.59 3.82
C LEU A 77 0.84 7.72 3.31
N SER A 78 0.64 6.40 3.29
CA SER A 78 1.58 5.43 2.74
C SER A 78 1.19 5.06 1.32
N ILE A 79 1.88 5.62 0.32
CA ILE A 79 1.59 5.36 -1.09
C ILE A 79 2.48 4.22 -1.59
N SER A 80 1.86 3.12 -2.06
CA SER A 80 2.55 1.97 -2.62
C SER A 80 2.21 1.77 -4.10
N PRO A 81 2.81 2.55 -5.02
CA PRO A 81 2.52 2.45 -6.45
C PRO A 81 2.80 1.04 -6.98
N LYS A 82 2.04 0.63 -7.98
CA LYS A 82 2.17 -0.69 -8.60
C LYS A 82 2.97 -0.59 -9.89
N PHE A 83 4.20 -1.11 -9.86
CA PHE A 83 5.14 -1.08 -10.99
C PHE A 83 4.97 -2.30 -11.91
N SER A 84 5.75 -2.37 -12.98
CA SER A 84 5.70 -3.45 -13.97
C SER A 84 5.85 -4.85 -13.37
N ASN A 85 6.64 -4.98 -12.31
CA ASN A 85 6.82 -6.24 -11.56
C ASN A 85 5.55 -6.72 -10.82
N SER A 86 4.50 -5.90 -10.75
CA SER A 86 3.22 -6.25 -10.13
C SER A 86 2.11 -6.55 -11.14
N VAL A 87 2.41 -6.43 -12.43
CA VAL A 87 1.40 -6.66 -13.48
C VAL A 87 1.01 -8.15 -13.51
N PRO A 88 -0.29 -8.45 -13.45
CA PRO A 88 -0.74 -9.82 -13.50
C PRO A 88 -0.42 -10.46 -14.84
N VAL A 89 -0.06 -11.73 -14.80
CA VAL A 89 0.25 -12.52 -16.00
C VAL A 89 -0.85 -13.52 -16.27
N LEU A 90 -1.37 -13.53 -17.51
CA LEU A 90 -2.42 -14.44 -17.92
C LEU A 90 -1.99 -15.91 -17.72
N GLY A 91 -2.85 -16.71 -17.16
CA GLY A 91 -2.61 -18.13 -16.91
C GLY A 91 -1.73 -18.47 -15.71
N VAL A 92 -1.10 -17.48 -15.08
CA VAL A 92 -0.31 -17.69 -13.85
C VAL A 92 -1.24 -17.92 -12.67
N ALA A 93 -0.93 -18.94 -11.88
CA ALA A 93 -1.64 -19.23 -10.64
C ALA A 93 -1.33 -18.18 -9.58
N THR A 94 -2.36 -17.76 -8.88
CA THR A 94 -2.27 -16.97 -7.66
C THR A 94 -2.89 -17.77 -6.51
N PRO A 95 -2.69 -17.44 -5.25
CA PRO A 95 -3.37 -18.12 -4.15
C PRO A 95 -4.90 -18.14 -4.26
N GLN A 96 -5.48 -17.29 -5.11
CA GLN A 96 -6.93 -17.18 -5.34
C GLN A 96 -7.40 -17.75 -6.67
N GLY A 97 -6.53 -18.42 -7.41
CA GLY A 97 -6.84 -18.99 -8.72
C GLY A 97 -5.99 -18.42 -9.85
N LYS A 98 -6.27 -18.87 -11.06
CA LYS A 98 -5.57 -18.37 -12.24
C LYS A 98 -6.18 -17.08 -12.75
N ILE A 99 -5.30 -16.18 -13.21
CA ILE A 99 -5.73 -14.99 -13.93
C ILE A 99 -6.17 -15.41 -15.34
N THR A 100 -7.46 -15.30 -15.58
CA THR A 100 -8.10 -15.76 -16.84
C THR A 100 -8.65 -14.61 -17.68
N ASP A 101 -8.66 -13.39 -17.18
CA ASP A 101 -9.29 -12.24 -17.82
C ASP A 101 -8.27 -11.15 -18.17
N GLU A 102 -8.03 -10.94 -19.45
CA GLU A 102 -7.19 -9.86 -19.96
C GLU A 102 -7.70 -8.46 -19.58
N ARG A 103 -8.99 -8.29 -19.29
CA ARG A 103 -9.55 -7.00 -18.87
C ARG A 103 -8.94 -6.54 -17.53
N MET A 104 -8.66 -7.49 -16.63
CA MET A 104 -8.00 -7.20 -15.36
C MET A 104 -6.58 -6.66 -15.58
N ILE A 105 -5.85 -7.25 -16.52
CA ILE A 105 -4.50 -6.80 -16.88
C ILE A 105 -4.55 -5.39 -17.47
N LYS A 106 -5.49 -5.14 -18.39
CA LYS A 106 -5.68 -3.82 -19.00
C LYS A 106 -6.08 -2.76 -17.96
N GLN A 107 -6.98 -3.06 -17.04
CA GLN A 107 -7.38 -2.16 -15.96
C GLN A 107 -6.22 -1.89 -15.02
N HIS A 108 -5.51 -2.92 -14.59
CA HIS A 108 -4.32 -2.77 -13.75
C HIS A 108 -3.31 -1.83 -14.40
N ASN A 109 -2.95 -2.06 -15.66
CA ASN A 109 -2.00 -1.22 -16.39
C ASN A 109 -2.48 0.23 -16.57
N LYS A 110 -3.79 0.42 -16.73
CA LYS A 110 -4.38 1.76 -16.89
C LYS A 110 -4.29 2.60 -15.61
N PHE A 111 -4.46 1.98 -14.45
CA PHE A 111 -4.62 2.71 -13.18
C PHE A 111 -3.42 2.61 -12.23
N ARG A 112 -2.47 1.70 -12.45
CA ARG A 112 -1.36 1.41 -11.53
C ARG A 112 -0.44 2.60 -11.23
N LEU A 113 -0.29 3.54 -12.17
CA LEU A 113 0.54 4.74 -12.04
C LEU A 113 -0.26 5.99 -12.42
N ASN A 114 -1.17 6.39 -11.53
CA ASN A 114 -1.92 7.63 -11.70
C ASN A 114 -1.18 8.79 -11.01
N TYR A 115 -0.20 9.37 -11.71
CA TYR A 115 0.62 10.47 -11.18
C TYR A 115 -0.19 11.69 -10.75
N GLU A 116 -1.30 12.00 -11.45
CA GLU A 116 -2.17 13.11 -11.09
C GLU A 116 -2.83 12.87 -9.71
N ALA A 117 -3.36 11.67 -9.49
CA ALA A 117 -3.96 11.31 -8.21
C ALA A 117 -2.92 11.28 -7.08
N MET A 118 -1.72 10.75 -7.34
CA MET A 118 -0.63 10.73 -6.37
C MET A 118 -0.16 12.14 -6.01
N LYS A 119 0.04 13.04 -6.99
CA LYS A 119 0.42 14.44 -6.75
C LYS A 119 -0.63 15.18 -5.92
N LYS A 120 -1.93 15.01 -6.24
CA LYS A 120 -3.01 15.58 -5.44
C LYS A 120 -3.01 15.04 -4.00
N SER A 121 -2.78 13.75 -3.83
CA SER A 121 -2.72 13.11 -2.51
C SER A 121 -1.55 13.62 -1.68
N ILE A 122 -0.38 13.76 -2.27
CA ILE A 122 0.84 14.28 -1.63
C ILE A 122 0.66 15.75 -1.23
N ALA A 123 0.06 16.55 -2.10
CA ALA A 123 -0.20 17.97 -1.82
C ALA A 123 -1.24 18.16 -0.70
N TYR A 124 -2.21 17.26 -0.61
CA TYR A 124 -3.29 17.34 0.37
C TYR A 124 -2.87 16.77 1.74
N HIS A 125 -2.17 15.63 1.75
CA HIS A 125 -1.66 14.98 2.95
C HIS A 125 -0.15 15.26 3.08
N SER A 126 0.23 16.31 3.76
CA SER A 126 1.63 16.78 3.85
C SER A 126 2.61 15.75 4.45
N ASN A 127 2.12 14.82 5.27
CA ASN A 127 2.93 13.73 5.80
C ASN A 127 2.66 12.44 5.02
N TYR A 128 3.60 12.08 4.17
CA TYR A 128 3.50 10.88 3.33
C TYR A 128 4.83 10.16 3.21
N HIS A 129 4.77 8.92 2.75
CA HIS A 129 5.91 8.22 2.18
C HIS A 129 5.52 7.43 0.92
N LEU A 130 6.46 7.33 -0.02
CA LEU A 130 6.38 6.39 -1.14
C LEU A 130 6.99 5.06 -0.71
N LYS A 131 6.28 3.96 -0.99
CA LYS A 131 6.66 2.61 -0.59
C LYS A 131 6.75 1.68 -1.81
N PRO A 132 7.76 1.85 -2.69
CA PRO A 132 7.98 0.95 -3.82
C PRO A 132 8.37 -0.45 -3.35
N VAL A 133 7.78 -1.48 -4.00
CA VAL A 133 8.11 -2.89 -3.77
C VAL A 133 9.06 -3.37 -4.86
N TRP A 134 10.26 -3.84 -4.46
CA TRP A 134 11.29 -4.28 -5.40
C TRP A 134 12.09 -5.46 -4.83
N ASP A 135 12.54 -6.35 -5.70
CA ASP A 135 13.31 -7.56 -5.32
C ASP A 135 14.83 -7.34 -5.25
N GLY A 136 15.29 -6.13 -5.56
CA GLY A 136 16.71 -5.79 -5.63
C GLY A 136 17.39 -6.20 -6.94
N LYS A 137 16.69 -6.80 -7.91
CA LYS A 137 17.29 -7.38 -9.12
C LYS A 137 16.66 -6.90 -10.42
N ASP A 138 15.34 -6.75 -10.47
CA ASP A 138 14.62 -6.31 -11.67
C ASP A 138 14.97 -4.87 -12.01
N LYS A 139 15.87 -4.70 -12.99
CA LYS A 139 16.31 -3.38 -13.45
C LYS A 139 15.21 -2.59 -14.17
N GLY A 140 14.26 -3.28 -14.80
CA GLY A 140 13.12 -2.64 -15.46
C GLY A 140 12.20 -2.00 -14.43
N ALA A 141 11.85 -2.75 -13.38
CA ALA A 141 11.06 -2.23 -12.28
C ALA A 141 11.79 -1.09 -11.54
N LEU A 142 13.10 -1.22 -11.31
CA LEU A 142 13.90 -0.15 -10.70
C LEU A 142 13.84 1.14 -11.52
N LYS A 143 14.02 1.05 -12.85
CA LYS A 143 13.93 2.22 -13.73
C LYS A 143 12.57 2.92 -13.58
N GLU A 144 11.47 2.17 -13.63
CA GLU A 144 10.12 2.72 -13.48
C GLU A 144 9.89 3.33 -12.08
N ILE A 145 10.47 2.73 -11.03
CA ILE A 145 10.45 3.28 -9.66
C ILE A 145 11.16 4.63 -9.62
N MET A 146 12.36 4.74 -10.20
CA MET A 146 13.12 5.98 -10.21
C MET A 146 12.42 7.08 -11.00
N GLU A 147 11.84 6.75 -12.16
CA GLU A 147 10.99 7.67 -12.95
C GLU A 147 9.77 8.15 -12.15
N CYS A 148 9.16 7.27 -11.35
CA CYS A 148 8.05 7.63 -10.48
C CYS A 148 8.49 8.61 -9.38
N ILE A 149 9.61 8.36 -8.71
CA ILE A 149 10.16 9.23 -7.67
C ILE A 149 10.45 10.63 -8.24
N GLU A 150 11.09 10.69 -9.41
CA GLU A 150 11.39 11.94 -10.12
C GLU A 150 10.11 12.68 -10.53
N THR A 151 9.14 11.98 -11.15
CA THR A 151 7.87 12.58 -11.60
C THR A 151 7.05 13.16 -10.44
N LEU A 152 7.12 12.53 -9.28
CA LEU A 152 6.44 12.99 -8.06
C LEU A 152 7.29 14.02 -7.27
N GLU A 153 8.52 14.29 -7.70
CA GLU A 153 9.48 15.15 -6.99
C GLU A 153 9.61 14.74 -5.51
N ALA A 154 9.55 13.41 -5.25
CA ALA A 154 9.53 12.90 -3.89
C ALA A 154 10.93 12.99 -3.24
N PRO A 155 11.07 13.68 -2.10
CA PRO A 155 12.34 13.72 -1.39
C PRO A 155 12.81 12.32 -0.99
N GLN A 156 14.11 12.09 -1.03
CA GLN A 156 14.72 10.80 -0.78
C GLN A 156 14.35 10.21 0.60
N ASP A 157 14.22 11.05 1.60
CA ASP A 157 13.81 10.67 2.96
C ASP A 157 12.33 10.27 3.08
N LYS A 158 11.52 10.53 2.04
CA LYS A 158 10.13 10.08 1.92
C LYS A 158 9.99 8.75 1.17
N VAL A 159 11.07 8.19 0.65
CA VAL A 159 11.02 6.94 -0.14
C VAL A 159 11.50 5.75 0.70
N TRP A 160 10.64 4.75 0.85
CA TRP A 160 10.85 3.57 1.66
C TRP A 160 10.74 2.31 0.81
N PHE A 161 11.85 1.77 0.38
CA PHE A 161 11.84 0.51 -0.38
C PHE A 161 11.37 -0.65 0.49
N MET A 162 10.53 -1.50 -0.10
CA MET A 162 10.01 -2.71 0.54
C MET A 162 10.46 -3.93 -0.26
N PRO A 163 10.99 -4.98 0.39
CA PRO A 163 11.39 -6.18 -0.32
C PRO A 163 10.20 -6.88 -0.96
N ALA A 164 10.34 -7.28 -2.22
CA ALA A 164 9.36 -8.12 -2.89
C ALA A 164 9.47 -9.56 -2.39
N GLY A 165 8.34 -10.20 -2.20
CA GLY A 165 8.24 -11.59 -1.75
C GLY A 165 6.86 -11.88 -1.17
N ASP A 166 6.39 -13.10 -1.33
CA ASP A 166 5.11 -13.62 -0.85
C ASP A 166 5.26 -14.75 0.18
N SER A 167 6.50 -15.16 0.43
CA SER A 167 6.88 -16.18 1.40
C SER A 167 8.14 -15.75 2.17
N ARG A 168 8.42 -16.38 3.31
CA ARG A 168 9.67 -16.18 4.07
C ARG A 168 10.88 -16.40 3.18
N GLU A 169 10.87 -17.48 2.40
CA GLU A 169 11.99 -17.83 1.54
C GLU A 169 12.25 -16.74 0.49
N SER A 170 11.22 -16.25 -0.18
CA SER A 170 11.34 -15.21 -1.21
C SER A 170 11.81 -13.88 -0.60
N LEU A 171 11.30 -13.52 0.58
CA LEU A 171 11.74 -12.34 1.31
C LEU A 171 13.22 -12.42 1.73
N PHE A 172 13.66 -13.53 2.28
CA PHE A 172 15.05 -13.70 2.70
C PHE A 172 16.04 -13.69 1.53
N LYS A 173 15.59 -14.04 0.32
CA LYS A 173 16.40 -13.91 -0.91
C LYS A 173 16.51 -12.46 -1.40
N SER A 174 15.44 -11.69 -1.33
CA SER A 174 15.41 -10.30 -1.79
C SER A 174 15.98 -9.31 -0.76
N TYR A 175 15.82 -9.60 0.52
CA TYR A 175 16.14 -8.69 1.60
C TYR A 175 17.62 -8.22 1.62
N PRO A 176 18.65 -9.10 1.58
CA PRO A 176 20.04 -8.66 1.63
C PRO A 176 20.43 -7.79 0.43
N VAL A 177 19.95 -8.16 -0.77
CA VAL A 177 20.25 -7.44 -2.02
C VAL A 177 19.63 -6.04 -1.98
N LEU A 178 18.37 -5.94 -1.52
CA LEU A 178 17.68 -4.67 -1.37
C LEU A 178 18.34 -3.81 -0.29
N PHE A 179 18.73 -4.42 0.84
CA PHE A 179 19.38 -3.71 1.94
C PHE A 179 20.68 -3.04 1.51
N ASP A 180 21.56 -3.77 0.82
CA ASP A 180 22.82 -3.23 0.31
C ASP A 180 22.57 -2.09 -0.66
N TRP A 181 21.66 -2.27 -1.61
CA TRP A 181 21.35 -1.23 -2.59
C TRP A 181 20.76 0.03 -1.94
N VAL A 182 19.82 -0.12 -0.99
CA VAL A 182 19.18 1.00 -0.28
C VAL A 182 20.21 1.78 0.54
N ARG A 183 21.11 1.06 1.26
CA ARG A 183 22.21 1.66 2.02
C ARG A 183 23.14 2.47 1.09
N ASP A 184 23.55 1.87 -0.02
CA ASP A 184 24.53 2.48 -0.93
C ASP A 184 23.94 3.67 -1.72
N ASN A 185 22.61 3.74 -1.86
CA ASN A 185 21.90 4.82 -2.54
C ASN A 185 21.20 5.80 -1.60
N GLY A 186 21.31 5.65 -0.27
CA GLY A 186 20.83 6.59 0.73
C GLY A 186 19.30 6.64 0.88
N TYR A 187 18.59 5.60 0.46
CA TYR A 187 17.15 5.46 0.65
C TYR A 187 16.81 4.82 1.99
N ARG A 188 15.52 4.78 2.33
CA ARG A 188 15.01 4.07 3.50
C ARG A 188 14.47 2.70 3.11
N MET A 189 14.40 1.80 4.07
CA MET A 189 13.88 0.44 3.89
C MET A 189 12.81 0.14 4.92
N THR A 190 11.79 -0.60 4.51
CA THR A 190 10.75 -1.12 5.39
C THR A 190 10.63 -2.64 5.26
N TRP A 191 9.84 -3.26 6.12
CA TRP A 191 9.72 -4.71 6.24
C TRP A 191 8.34 -5.20 5.84
N ARG A 192 8.23 -6.53 5.74
CA ARG A 192 6.95 -7.23 5.65
C ARG A 192 6.81 -8.22 6.81
N PRO A 193 6.66 -7.73 8.05
CA PRO A 193 6.66 -8.57 9.24
C PRO A 193 5.51 -9.59 9.25
N HIS A 194 4.36 -9.26 8.66
CA HIS A 194 3.23 -10.18 8.53
C HIS A 194 3.58 -11.42 7.70
N ILE A 195 4.36 -11.29 6.61
CA ILE A 195 4.81 -12.46 5.84
C ILE A 195 5.86 -13.26 6.62
N ILE A 196 6.74 -12.58 7.36
CA ILE A 196 7.72 -13.26 8.20
C ILE A 196 7.03 -14.05 9.31
N ALA A 197 5.98 -13.49 9.93
CA ALA A 197 5.28 -14.14 11.02
C ALA A 197 4.29 -15.22 10.53
N PHE A 198 3.51 -14.92 9.51
CA PHE A 198 2.29 -15.67 9.15
C PHE A 198 2.30 -16.23 7.72
N GLU A 199 3.30 -15.89 6.89
CA GLU A 199 3.37 -16.24 5.46
C GLU A 199 2.14 -15.78 4.67
N ASP A 200 1.36 -16.71 4.15
CA ASP A 200 0.15 -16.47 3.36
C ASP A 200 -1.15 -16.51 4.17
N GLN A 201 -1.05 -16.70 5.50
CA GLN A 201 -2.23 -16.63 6.37
C GLN A 201 -2.85 -15.24 6.31
N ARG A 202 -4.18 -15.22 6.25
CA ARG A 202 -4.97 -13.98 6.22
C ARG A 202 -5.69 -13.77 7.54
N GLU A 203 -6.08 -12.54 7.80
CA GLU A 203 -6.87 -12.17 8.99
C GLU A 203 -6.18 -12.53 10.32
N VAL A 204 -4.86 -12.32 10.39
CA VAL A 204 -4.02 -12.57 11.57
C VAL A 204 -3.52 -11.27 12.20
#